data_8e2134d107879d4ffca98fe869b62616
#
_entry.id   8e2134d107879d4ffca98fe869b62616
#
_cell.length_a   1.000
_cell.length_b   1.000
_cell.length_c   1.000
_cell.angle_alpha   90.00
_cell.angle_beta   90.00
_cell.angle_gamma   90.00
#
_symmetry.space_group_name_H-M   'P 1'
#
loop_
_entity.id
_entity.type
_entity.pdbx_description
1 polymer ?
#
loop_
_entity_poly.entity_id
_entity_poly.type
_entity_poly.pdbx_seq_one_letter_code
_entity_poly.pdbx_strand_id
1 'polypeptide(L)'
;SLHNKKSHCFCFLSLISNNDFNNVKLSFKFVSKYKNLTVIMESTSIYHLPVENYFRSKAIDTIVMNPKLVKQFKDTLNKSKTDKLDCFKIARCYLGTIDNFYYKNDKYFMYNPLARQYWSLVEGQTRLKNRYKQLIEIVFPEFNLIFNDLYDDLALNFIHDFPHPVLFVNRRIDYLMNYLKEKNGTTQAFRFKNKVSKMKELAKNSLCYVSVDSIQIHNLVQIIEMIKFYKQEIEKIKTQLIF
;
A
#
# COMPACT_ATOMS: atom_id res chain seq x y z
N SER A 1 -46.36 -0.23 -9.65
CA SER A 1 -46.97 0.68 -8.66
C SER A 1 -45.93 1.13 -7.62
N LEU A 2 -44.96 1.98 -8.07
CA LEU A 2 -43.82 2.44 -7.27
C LEU A 2 -43.92 3.94 -6.90
N HIS A 3 -45.10 4.51 -6.92
CA HIS A 3 -45.29 5.98 -6.96
C HIS A 3 -45.88 6.61 -5.70
N ASN A 4 -45.63 6.07 -4.48
CA ASN A 4 -46.16 6.82 -3.31
C ASN A 4 -45.33 6.60 -2.00
N LYS A 5 -44.02 6.66 -2.03
CA LYS A 5 -43.26 6.91 -0.80
C LYS A 5 -42.62 8.28 -0.87
N LYS A 6 -43.25 9.29 -0.22
CA LYS A 6 -42.61 10.57 0.07
C LYS A 6 -41.39 10.32 0.95
N SER A 7 -40.25 10.09 0.32
CA SER A 7 -38.96 9.97 1.00
C SER A 7 -38.43 11.35 1.30
N HIS A 8 -38.08 11.62 2.54
CA HIS A 8 -37.41 12.87 2.90
C HIS A 8 -35.91 12.66 2.72
N CYS A 9 -35.32 13.29 1.72
CA CYS A 9 -33.86 13.25 1.47
C CYS A 9 -33.15 14.30 2.28
N PHE A 10 -32.17 13.91 3.05
CA PHE A 10 -31.29 14.82 3.78
C PHE A 10 -29.86 14.71 3.24
N CYS A 11 -29.26 15.83 2.88
CA CYS A 11 -27.90 15.87 2.37
C CYS A 11 -26.92 16.37 3.43
N PHE A 12 -25.84 15.63 3.63
CA PHE A 12 -24.85 15.89 4.66
C PHE A 12 -23.49 16.22 4.00
N LEU A 13 -23.14 17.49 3.89
CA LEU A 13 -21.86 17.93 3.33
C LEU A 13 -21.01 18.78 4.27
N SER A 14 -21.62 19.66 5.03
CA SER A 14 -20.89 20.70 5.77
C SER A 14 -20.36 20.24 7.14
N LEU A 15 -20.78 19.08 7.63
CA LEU A 15 -20.41 18.59 8.97
C LEU A 15 -19.16 17.71 8.99
N ILE A 16 -18.68 17.28 7.82
CA ILE A 16 -17.54 16.36 7.71
C ILE A 16 -16.20 17.08 7.82
N SER A 17 -16.15 18.39 7.58
CA SER A 17 -14.89 19.16 7.57
C SER A 17 -14.18 19.22 8.92
N ASN A 18 -14.88 18.97 10.04
CA ASN A 18 -14.33 19.11 11.38
C ASN A 18 -14.35 17.82 12.23
N ASN A 19 -14.74 16.64 11.68
CA ASN A 19 -14.85 15.37 12.41
C ASN A 19 -15.58 15.48 13.77
N ASP A 20 -16.50 16.44 13.90
CA ASP A 20 -17.21 16.68 15.15
C ASP A 20 -18.42 15.74 15.25
N PHE A 21 -18.19 14.60 15.92
CA PHE A 21 -19.24 13.63 16.22
C PHE A 21 -20.46 14.24 16.94
N ASN A 22 -20.27 15.32 17.67
CA ASN A 22 -21.38 16.01 18.32
C ASN A 22 -22.32 16.62 17.30
N ASN A 23 -21.79 17.20 16.22
CA ASN A 23 -22.62 17.74 15.13
C ASN A 23 -23.38 16.64 14.39
N VAL A 24 -22.79 15.45 14.21
CA VAL A 24 -23.49 14.31 13.61
C VAL A 24 -24.65 13.84 14.50
N LYS A 25 -24.43 13.74 15.82
CA LYS A 25 -25.49 13.37 16.78
C LYS A 25 -26.60 14.42 16.86
N LEU A 26 -26.25 15.71 16.85
CA LEU A 26 -27.22 16.80 16.82
C LEU A 26 -28.08 16.77 15.55
N SER A 27 -27.43 16.49 14.42
CA SER A 27 -28.13 16.34 13.14
C SER A 27 -29.07 15.15 13.13
N PHE A 28 -28.68 14.02 13.73
CA PHE A 28 -29.56 12.88 13.90
C PHE A 28 -30.79 13.23 14.73
N LYS A 29 -30.63 13.92 15.86
CA LYS A 29 -31.74 14.37 16.69
C LYS A 29 -32.72 15.28 15.92
N PHE A 30 -32.20 16.10 15.01
CA PHE A 30 -33.01 16.95 14.15
C PHE A 30 -33.78 16.16 13.09
N VAL A 31 -33.15 15.18 12.44
CA VAL A 31 -33.75 14.45 11.32
C VAL A 31 -34.56 13.23 11.74
N SER A 32 -34.34 12.67 12.94
CA SER A 32 -35.05 11.49 13.47
C SER A 32 -36.57 11.66 13.60
N LYS A 33 -37.05 12.88 13.59
CA LYS A 33 -38.50 13.19 13.58
C LYS A 33 -39.20 12.92 12.25
N TYR A 34 -38.42 12.70 11.16
CA TYR A 34 -38.99 12.45 9.84
C TYR A 34 -39.10 10.93 9.60
N LYS A 35 -40.26 10.51 9.06
CA LYS A 35 -40.47 9.12 8.61
C LYS A 35 -39.89 8.91 7.19
N ASN A 36 -39.40 7.72 6.87
CA ASN A 36 -38.82 7.38 5.56
C ASN A 36 -37.66 8.33 5.17
N LEU A 37 -36.71 8.47 6.09
CA LEU A 37 -35.52 9.27 5.89
C LEU A 37 -34.47 8.51 5.10
N THR A 38 -33.89 9.14 4.08
CA THR A 38 -32.68 8.68 3.40
C THR A 38 -31.59 9.74 3.56
N VAL A 39 -30.44 9.35 4.06
CA VAL A 39 -29.26 10.20 4.17
C VAL A 39 -28.39 10.02 2.95
N ILE A 40 -28.02 11.11 2.29
CA ILE A 40 -27.20 11.10 1.09
C ILE A 40 -25.92 11.88 1.37
N MET A 41 -24.77 11.32 1.03
CA MET A 41 -23.47 11.96 1.20
C MET A 41 -22.55 11.67 0.02
N GLU A 42 -21.56 12.54 -0.20
CA GLU A 42 -20.50 12.33 -1.16
C GLU A 42 -19.34 11.57 -0.47
N SER A 43 -18.73 10.60 -1.15
CA SER A 43 -17.57 9.89 -0.61
C SER A 43 -16.33 10.77 -0.65
N THR A 44 -16.09 11.49 0.45
CA THR A 44 -14.92 12.36 0.60
C THR A 44 -13.84 11.62 1.39
N SER A 45 -12.89 10.98 0.68
CA SER A 45 -11.82 10.19 1.29
C SER A 45 -12.38 9.17 2.31
N ILE A 46 -11.86 9.16 3.54
CA ILE A 46 -12.31 8.29 4.64
C ILE A 46 -13.33 8.96 5.57
N TYR A 47 -13.56 10.26 5.42
CA TYR A 47 -14.34 11.05 6.39
C TYR A 47 -15.83 10.71 6.40
N HIS A 48 -16.37 10.20 5.30
CA HIS A 48 -17.77 9.77 5.24
C HIS A 48 -18.01 8.45 5.99
N LEU A 49 -17.02 7.59 6.16
CA LEU A 49 -17.18 6.26 6.75
C LEU A 49 -17.76 6.24 8.18
N PRO A 50 -17.26 7.04 9.14
CA PRO A 50 -17.85 7.11 10.47
C PRO A 50 -19.30 7.61 10.45
N VAL A 51 -19.61 8.55 9.56
CA VAL A 51 -20.94 9.15 9.43
C VAL A 51 -21.91 8.11 8.82
N GLU A 52 -21.50 7.44 7.77
CA GLU A 52 -22.24 6.35 7.15
C GLU A 52 -22.57 5.25 8.17
N ASN A 53 -21.55 4.77 8.89
CA ASN A 53 -21.71 3.74 9.89
C ASN A 53 -22.68 4.16 11.01
N TYR A 54 -22.59 5.42 11.46
CA TYR A 54 -23.48 5.95 12.48
C TYR A 54 -24.95 5.93 12.02
N PHE A 55 -25.26 6.42 10.82
CA PHE A 55 -26.64 6.43 10.33
C PHE A 55 -27.17 5.02 10.03
N ARG A 56 -26.35 4.14 9.47
CA ARG A 56 -26.70 2.73 9.27
C ARG A 56 -26.98 2.01 10.59
N SER A 57 -26.21 2.28 11.65
CA SER A 57 -26.46 1.72 12.99
C SER A 57 -27.79 2.16 13.60
N LYS A 58 -28.36 3.25 13.10
CA LYS A 58 -29.70 3.76 13.47
C LYS A 58 -30.81 3.29 12.53
N ALA A 59 -30.53 2.30 11.67
CA ALA A 59 -31.46 1.78 10.67
C ALA A 59 -31.98 2.86 9.69
N ILE A 60 -31.14 3.89 9.43
CA ILE A 60 -31.43 4.92 8.44
C ILE A 60 -30.80 4.51 7.12
N ASP A 61 -31.58 4.55 6.06
CA ASP A 61 -31.11 4.33 4.70
C ASP A 61 -30.04 5.39 4.33
N THR A 62 -28.86 4.93 3.94
CA THR A 62 -27.72 5.81 3.73
C THR A 62 -27.07 5.52 2.38
N ILE A 63 -26.95 6.54 1.55
CA ILE A 63 -26.45 6.47 0.19
C ILE A 63 -25.16 7.30 0.09
N VAL A 64 -24.07 6.67 -0.33
CA VAL A 64 -22.79 7.31 -0.57
C VAL A 64 -22.57 7.47 -2.07
N MET A 65 -22.46 8.70 -2.54
CA MET A 65 -22.35 9.03 -3.96
C MET A 65 -20.87 9.17 -4.40
N ASN A 66 -20.60 8.75 -5.62
CA ASN A 66 -19.27 8.92 -6.21
C ASN A 66 -19.03 10.42 -6.51
N PRO A 67 -17.91 11.01 -6.03
CA PRO A 67 -17.57 12.42 -6.26
C PRO A 67 -17.52 12.82 -7.74
N LYS A 68 -17.11 11.90 -8.62
CA LYS A 68 -17.07 12.17 -10.07
C LYS A 68 -18.46 12.42 -10.66
N LEU A 69 -19.46 11.62 -10.24
CA LEU A 69 -20.84 11.80 -10.67
C LEU A 69 -21.42 13.12 -10.16
N VAL A 70 -21.19 13.39 -8.87
CA VAL A 70 -21.64 14.64 -8.25
C VAL A 70 -21.01 15.84 -8.94
N LYS A 71 -19.72 15.77 -9.30
CA LYS A 71 -19.01 16.84 -10.02
C LYS A 71 -19.59 17.05 -11.42
N GLN A 72 -19.78 16.01 -12.19
CA GLN A 72 -20.38 16.11 -13.53
C GLN A 72 -21.76 16.77 -13.49
N PHE A 73 -22.57 16.44 -12.49
CA PHE A 73 -23.87 17.06 -12.30
C PHE A 73 -23.77 18.50 -11.81
N LYS A 74 -22.82 18.82 -10.94
CA LYS A 74 -22.53 20.18 -10.44
C LYS A 74 -22.10 21.12 -11.58
N ASP A 75 -21.34 20.62 -12.54
CA ASP A 75 -20.85 21.42 -13.67
C ASP A 75 -21.99 21.88 -14.61
N THR A 76 -23.14 21.19 -14.59
CA THR A 76 -24.37 21.61 -15.30
C THR A 76 -25.19 22.67 -14.55
N LEU A 77 -24.85 22.93 -13.29
CA LEU A 77 -25.55 23.88 -12.43
C LEU A 77 -24.61 25.02 -12.01
N ASN A 78 -25.09 26.24 -11.91
CA ASN A 78 -24.31 27.47 -11.67
C ASN A 78 -23.14 27.38 -10.68
N LYS A 79 -22.06 28.13 -10.97
CA LYS A 79 -20.71 28.09 -10.36
C LYS A 79 -20.56 28.63 -8.92
N SER A 80 -21.62 29.06 -8.23
CA SER A 80 -21.47 29.56 -6.86
C SER A 80 -21.21 28.40 -5.86
N LYS A 81 -20.16 28.56 -5.05
CA LYS A 81 -19.75 27.57 -4.03
C LYS A 81 -20.22 28.01 -2.65
N THR A 82 -21.28 27.39 -2.14
CA THR A 82 -21.64 27.44 -0.72
C THR A 82 -22.07 26.06 -0.28
N ASP A 83 -21.76 25.65 0.96
CA ASP A 83 -22.06 24.30 1.49
C ASP A 83 -23.57 23.97 1.38
N LYS A 84 -24.45 24.93 1.55
CA LYS A 84 -25.92 24.77 1.37
C LYS A 84 -26.28 24.41 -0.07
N LEU A 85 -25.65 25.07 -1.04
CA LEU A 85 -25.88 24.79 -2.46
C LEU A 85 -25.30 23.43 -2.87
N ASP A 86 -24.21 23.03 -2.28
CA ASP A 86 -23.61 21.73 -2.52
C ASP A 86 -24.48 20.60 -1.98
N CYS A 87 -25.05 20.73 -0.79
CA CYS A 87 -26.06 19.79 -0.27
C CYS A 87 -27.26 19.66 -1.21
N PHE A 88 -27.76 20.76 -1.69
CA PHE A 88 -28.91 20.78 -2.61
C PHE A 88 -28.57 20.12 -3.97
N LYS A 89 -27.37 20.39 -4.48
CA LYS A 89 -26.89 19.79 -5.74
C LYS A 89 -26.74 18.28 -5.63
N ILE A 90 -26.23 17.76 -4.50
CA ILE A 90 -26.12 16.31 -4.24
C ILE A 90 -27.52 15.68 -4.17
N ALA A 91 -28.46 16.29 -3.46
CA ALA A 91 -29.83 15.79 -3.40
C ALA A 91 -30.50 15.77 -4.79
N ARG A 92 -30.32 16.82 -5.60
CA ARG A 92 -30.83 16.87 -6.99
C ARG A 92 -30.14 15.84 -7.88
N CYS A 93 -28.83 15.64 -7.73
CA CYS A 93 -28.10 14.60 -8.45
C CYS A 93 -28.68 13.22 -8.15
N TYR A 94 -28.91 12.90 -6.89
CA TYR A 94 -29.54 11.64 -6.50
C TYR A 94 -30.93 11.49 -7.12
N LEU A 95 -31.80 12.49 -6.99
CA LEU A 95 -33.17 12.45 -7.53
C LEU A 95 -33.22 12.35 -9.06
N GLY A 96 -32.24 12.97 -9.75
CA GLY A 96 -32.15 12.91 -11.22
C GLY A 96 -31.49 11.66 -11.78
N THR A 97 -30.85 10.85 -10.94
CA THR A 97 -30.10 9.66 -11.35
C THR A 97 -30.62 8.37 -10.70
N ILE A 98 -31.78 8.42 -10.04
CA ILE A 98 -32.31 7.33 -9.21
C ILE A 98 -32.42 6.00 -9.98
N ASP A 99 -32.78 6.06 -11.27
CA ASP A 99 -32.93 4.89 -12.13
C ASP A 99 -31.58 4.31 -12.64
N ASN A 100 -30.51 5.10 -12.53
CA ASN A 100 -29.16 4.74 -12.97
C ASN A 100 -28.19 4.51 -11.81
N PHE A 101 -28.68 4.62 -10.57
CA PHE A 101 -27.86 4.45 -9.38
C PHE A 101 -27.72 2.97 -9.03
N TYR A 102 -26.73 2.31 -9.63
CA TYR A 102 -26.19 1.10 -9.06
C TYR A 102 -25.29 1.47 -7.89
N TYR A 103 -25.82 1.43 -6.69
CA TYR A 103 -25.02 1.28 -5.49
C TYR A 103 -24.32 -0.09 -5.63
N LYS A 104 -23.13 -0.11 -6.16
CA LYS A 104 -22.25 -1.26 -6.01
C LYS A 104 -21.97 -1.35 -4.52
N ASN A 105 -22.73 -2.19 -3.85
CA ASN A 105 -22.32 -2.68 -2.54
C ASN A 105 -21.06 -3.52 -2.80
N ASP A 106 -19.94 -2.78 -2.94
CA ASP A 106 -18.66 -3.40 -3.29
C ASP A 106 -18.19 -4.12 -2.03
N LYS A 107 -18.51 -5.40 -1.94
CA LYS A 107 -18.06 -6.27 -0.84
C LYS A 107 -16.54 -6.23 -0.66
N TYR A 108 -15.82 -5.76 -1.68
CA TYR A 108 -14.37 -5.57 -1.66
C TYR A 108 -13.95 -4.19 -1.17
N PHE A 109 -14.89 -3.27 -0.92
CA PHE A 109 -14.56 -1.91 -0.45
C PHE A 109 -13.73 -1.92 0.84
N MET A 110 -14.02 -2.84 1.75
CA MET A 110 -13.29 -3.00 2.99
C MET A 110 -11.81 -3.40 2.79
N TYR A 111 -11.46 -4.00 1.65
CA TYR A 111 -10.08 -4.37 1.30
C TYR A 111 -9.29 -3.27 0.60
N ASN A 112 -9.95 -2.19 0.15
CA ASN A 112 -9.28 -1.09 -0.56
C ASN A 112 -8.13 -0.45 0.24
N PRO A 113 -8.23 -0.19 1.56
CA PRO A 113 -7.09 0.34 2.33
C PRO A 113 -5.89 -0.62 2.33
N LEU A 114 -6.16 -1.91 2.49
CA LEU A 114 -5.14 -2.96 2.49
C LEU A 114 -4.47 -3.10 1.11
N ALA A 115 -5.26 -3.06 0.04
CA ALA A 115 -4.74 -3.06 -1.33
C ALA A 115 -3.86 -1.82 -1.61
N ARG A 116 -4.25 -0.63 -1.16
CA ARG A 116 -3.41 0.58 -1.27
C ARG A 116 -2.10 0.44 -0.50
N GLN A 117 -2.15 -0.11 0.70
CA GLN A 117 -0.96 -0.39 1.50
C GLN A 117 -0.03 -1.38 0.79
N TYR A 118 -0.58 -2.47 0.24
CA TYR A 118 0.17 -3.43 -0.57
C TYR A 118 0.93 -2.75 -1.71
N TRP A 119 0.25 -1.97 -2.53
CA TRP A 119 0.89 -1.27 -3.65
C TRP A 119 1.94 -0.26 -3.20
N SER A 120 1.70 0.48 -2.11
CA SER A 120 2.68 1.40 -1.53
C SER A 120 3.96 0.68 -1.09
N LEU A 121 3.83 -0.50 -0.49
CA LEU A 121 4.98 -1.34 -0.10
C LEU A 121 5.72 -1.89 -1.32
N VAL A 122 5.02 -2.38 -2.33
CA VAL A 122 5.62 -2.87 -3.59
C VAL A 122 6.42 -1.78 -4.29
N GLU A 123 5.86 -0.58 -4.41
CA GLU A 123 6.57 0.57 -4.98
C GLU A 123 7.79 0.98 -4.14
N GLY A 124 7.63 1.00 -2.81
CA GLY A 124 8.72 1.26 -1.87
C GLY A 124 9.86 0.25 -2.02
N GLN A 125 9.53 -1.03 -2.08
CA GLN A 125 10.51 -2.10 -2.30
C GLN A 125 11.23 -1.94 -3.65
N THR A 126 10.52 -1.56 -4.71
CA THR A 126 11.12 -1.35 -6.03
C THR A 126 12.15 -0.23 -6.01
N ARG A 127 11.85 0.89 -5.31
CA ARG A 127 12.83 1.99 -5.13
C ARG A 127 14.08 1.52 -4.36
N LEU A 128 13.90 0.72 -3.31
CA LEU A 128 15.02 0.16 -2.54
C LEU A 128 15.85 -0.82 -3.38
N LYS A 129 15.22 -1.68 -4.18
CA LYS A 129 15.91 -2.60 -5.09
C LYS A 129 16.78 -1.86 -6.11
N ASN A 130 16.28 -0.78 -6.68
CA ASN A 130 17.05 0.04 -7.62
C ASN A 130 18.28 0.67 -6.94
N ARG A 131 18.11 1.20 -5.73
CA ARG A 131 19.23 1.76 -4.96
C ARG A 131 20.24 0.70 -4.53
N TYR A 132 19.76 -0.47 -4.11
CA TYR A 132 20.61 -1.63 -3.82
C TYR A 132 21.47 -2.02 -5.03
N LYS A 133 20.88 -2.11 -6.22
CA LYS A 133 21.61 -2.43 -7.45
C LYS A 133 22.72 -1.42 -7.73
N GLN A 134 22.43 -0.12 -7.61
CA GLN A 134 23.45 0.93 -7.78
C GLN A 134 24.59 0.79 -6.78
N LEU A 135 24.31 0.44 -5.52
CA LEU A 135 25.36 0.22 -4.51
C LEU A 135 26.19 -1.04 -4.81
N ILE A 136 25.56 -2.13 -5.25
CA ILE A 136 26.29 -3.34 -5.66
C ILE A 136 27.24 -3.04 -6.81
N GLU A 137 26.86 -2.24 -7.79
CA GLU A 137 27.70 -1.85 -8.93
C GLU A 137 28.98 -1.10 -8.53
N ILE A 138 29.00 -0.42 -7.38
CA ILE A 138 30.20 0.28 -6.88
C ILE A 138 30.96 -0.48 -5.81
N VAL A 139 30.30 -1.42 -5.11
CA VAL A 139 30.87 -2.19 -4.01
C VAL A 139 31.45 -3.54 -4.52
N PHE A 140 30.70 -4.24 -5.36
CA PHE A 140 31.08 -5.53 -5.93
C PHE A 140 30.38 -5.74 -7.28
N PRO A 141 30.85 -5.10 -8.35
CA PRO A 141 30.19 -5.14 -9.67
C PRO A 141 30.03 -6.55 -10.22
N GLU A 142 30.93 -7.47 -9.89
CA GLU A 142 30.90 -8.85 -10.37
C GLU A 142 29.87 -9.75 -9.63
N PHE A 143 29.17 -9.22 -8.62
CA PHE A 143 28.23 -9.99 -7.81
C PHE A 143 27.07 -10.57 -8.65
N ASN A 144 26.65 -9.87 -9.69
CA ASN A 144 25.63 -10.33 -10.64
C ASN A 144 26.07 -11.54 -11.49
N LEU A 145 27.38 -11.81 -11.61
CA LEU A 145 27.91 -12.99 -12.27
C LEU A 145 27.86 -14.25 -11.39
N ILE A 146 27.59 -14.07 -10.10
CA ILE A 146 27.55 -15.12 -9.09
C ILE A 146 26.11 -15.53 -8.77
N PHE A 147 25.24 -14.56 -8.62
CA PHE A 147 23.83 -14.74 -8.29
C PHE A 147 22.95 -14.25 -9.43
N ASN A 148 22.13 -15.16 -9.99
CA ASN A 148 21.23 -14.83 -11.09
C ASN A 148 20.11 -13.85 -10.65
N ASP A 149 19.65 -13.99 -9.41
CA ASP A 149 18.75 -13.05 -8.77
C ASP A 149 19.47 -12.40 -7.58
N LEU A 150 19.69 -11.09 -7.69
CA LEU A 150 20.32 -10.29 -6.64
C LEU A 150 19.41 -10.08 -5.41
N TYR A 151 18.12 -10.35 -5.55
CA TYR A 151 17.09 -10.15 -4.53
C TYR A 151 16.67 -11.46 -3.87
N ASP A 152 17.26 -12.58 -4.27
CA ASP A 152 17.11 -13.87 -3.59
C ASP A 152 17.65 -13.78 -2.16
N ASP A 153 17.00 -14.51 -1.24
CA ASP A 153 17.37 -14.47 0.19
C ASP A 153 18.82 -14.88 0.43
N LEU A 154 19.33 -15.84 -0.35
CA LEU A 154 20.73 -16.27 -0.25
C LEU A 154 21.70 -15.16 -0.68
N ALA A 155 21.39 -14.44 -1.77
CA ALA A 155 22.20 -13.32 -2.25
C ALA A 155 22.18 -12.15 -1.26
N LEU A 156 21.00 -11.78 -0.78
CA LEU A 156 20.83 -10.71 0.21
C LEU A 156 21.51 -11.03 1.54
N ASN A 157 21.41 -12.29 2.02
CA ASN A 157 22.09 -12.72 3.24
C ASN A 157 23.61 -12.69 3.07
N PHE A 158 24.11 -13.15 1.92
CA PHE A 158 25.55 -13.17 1.66
C PHE A 158 26.13 -11.75 1.67
N ILE A 159 25.56 -10.80 0.93
CA ILE A 159 26.03 -9.41 0.90
C ILE A 159 25.79 -8.69 2.22
N HIS A 160 24.76 -9.04 2.97
CA HIS A 160 24.55 -8.48 4.30
C HIS A 160 25.71 -8.84 5.25
N ASP A 161 26.11 -10.12 5.26
CA ASP A 161 27.12 -10.63 6.18
C ASP A 161 28.55 -10.39 5.66
N PHE A 162 28.73 -10.26 4.33
CA PHE A 162 29.98 -9.94 3.64
C PHE A 162 29.78 -8.79 2.66
N PRO A 163 29.57 -7.57 3.14
CA PRO A 163 29.19 -6.43 2.29
C PRO A 163 30.34 -5.89 1.41
N HIS A 164 31.54 -6.50 1.47
CA HIS A 164 32.69 -6.13 0.65
C HIS A 164 33.52 -7.38 0.30
N PRO A 165 34.06 -7.50 -0.94
CA PRO A 165 34.86 -8.67 -1.39
C PRO A 165 36.03 -9.04 -0.46
N VAL A 166 36.71 -8.06 0.10
CA VAL A 166 37.82 -8.26 1.04
C VAL A 166 37.45 -9.08 2.27
N LEU A 167 36.18 -9.03 2.71
CA LEU A 167 35.72 -9.71 3.93
C LEU A 167 35.64 -11.24 3.76
N PHE A 168 35.52 -11.73 2.54
CA PHE A 168 35.37 -13.16 2.29
C PHE A 168 36.44 -13.76 1.38
N VAL A 169 37.20 -12.97 0.61
CA VAL A 169 38.22 -13.48 -0.34
C VAL A 169 39.24 -14.38 0.32
N ASN A 170 39.68 -14.04 1.55
CA ASN A 170 40.65 -14.80 2.32
C ASN A 170 40.06 -15.91 3.21
N ARG A 171 38.72 -16.05 3.24
CA ARG A 171 38.06 -17.12 4.00
C ARG A 171 38.28 -18.46 3.34
N ARG A 172 38.31 -19.55 4.14
CA ARG A 172 38.42 -20.92 3.62
C ARG A 172 37.21 -21.28 2.76
N ILE A 173 37.41 -22.05 1.71
CA ILE A 173 36.33 -22.51 0.82
C ILE A 173 35.29 -23.30 1.61
N ASP A 174 35.71 -24.22 2.49
CA ASP A 174 34.80 -25.02 3.32
C ASP A 174 33.92 -24.16 4.22
N TYR A 175 34.45 -23.07 4.77
CA TYR A 175 33.70 -22.12 5.57
C TYR A 175 32.57 -21.46 4.74
N LEU A 176 32.88 -20.96 3.56
CA LEU A 176 31.91 -20.32 2.69
C LEU A 176 30.86 -21.29 2.15
N MET A 177 31.28 -22.55 1.86
CA MET A 177 30.35 -23.60 1.46
C MET A 177 29.35 -23.93 2.57
N ASN A 178 29.81 -24.05 3.81
CA ASN A 178 28.96 -24.34 4.97
C ASN A 178 28.03 -23.14 5.27
N TYR A 179 28.53 -21.93 5.15
CA TYR A 179 27.74 -20.72 5.28
C TYR A 179 26.56 -20.71 4.26
N LEU A 180 26.84 -20.93 2.96
CA LEU A 180 25.81 -20.96 1.94
C LEU A 180 24.82 -22.12 2.13
N LYS A 181 25.30 -23.28 2.60
CA LYS A 181 24.48 -24.43 2.96
C LYS A 181 23.48 -24.07 4.04
N GLU A 182 23.94 -23.45 5.13
CA GLU A 182 23.12 -23.05 6.26
C GLU A 182 22.05 -22.03 5.84
N LYS A 183 22.47 -20.97 5.15
CA LYS A 183 21.56 -19.91 4.70
C LYS A 183 20.54 -20.38 3.64
N ASN A 184 20.87 -21.41 2.87
CA ASN A 184 19.96 -21.98 1.85
C ASN A 184 19.08 -23.13 2.39
N GLY A 185 19.26 -23.54 3.65
CA GLY A 185 18.50 -24.64 4.24
C GLY A 185 18.71 -26.01 3.58
N THR A 186 19.83 -26.22 2.87
CA THR A 186 20.17 -27.48 2.20
C THR A 186 21.11 -28.32 3.03
N THR A 187 21.10 -29.65 2.85
CA THR A 187 22.02 -30.56 3.53
C THR A 187 23.35 -30.71 2.81
N GLN A 188 23.46 -30.33 1.52
CA GLN A 188 24.58 -30.60 0.64
C GLN A 188 25.47 -29.38 0.40
N ALA A 189 26.47 -29.14 1.24
CA ALA A 189 27.45 -28.05 1.06
C ALA A 189 28.22 -28.12 -0.25
N PHE A 190 28.51 -29.32 -0.74
CA PHE A 190 29.31 -29.54 -1.97
C PHE A 190 28.68 -28.87 -3.22
N ARG A 191 27.35 -28.70 -3.28
CA ARG A 191 26.66 -28.02 -4.37
C ARG A 191 27.16 -26.59 -4.57
N PHE A 192 27.71 -25.96 -3.53
CA PHE A 192 28.20 -24.59 -3.58
C PHE A 192 29.68 -24.48 -3.94
N LYS A 193 30.42 -25.60 -4.13
CA LYS A 193 31.86 -25.57 -4.39
C LYS A 193 32.22 -24.68 -5.58
N ASN A 194 31.61 -24.93 -6.74
CA ASN A 194 31.89 -24.17 -7.95
C ASN A 194 31.49 -22.68 -7.78
N LYS A 195 30.34 -22.42 -7.12
CA LYS A 195 29.89 -21.07 -6.82
C LYS A 195 30.89 -20.32 -5.95
N VAL A 196 31.36 -20.95 -4.85
CA VAL A 196 32.33 -20.34 -3.92
C VAL A 196 33.68 -20.11 -4.61
N SER A 197 34.17 -21.08 -5.43
CA SER A 197 35.41 -20.89 -6.19
C SER A 197 35.31 -19.69 -7.13
N LYS A 198 34.24 -19.59 -7.91
CA LYS A 198 33.97 -18.45 -8.79
C LYS A 198 33.86 -17.13 -8.01
N MET A 199 33.18 -17.13 -6.87
CA MET A 199 33.07 -15.95 -5.99
C MET A 199 34.43 -15.44 -5.56
N LYS A 200 35.34 -16.34 -5.10
CA LYS A 200 36.68 -15.97 -4.65
C LYS A 200 37.56 -15.49 -5.79
N GLU A 201 37.45 -16.06 -6.96
CA GLU A 201 38.16 -15.63 -8.17
C GLU A 201 37.74 -14.21 -8.56
N LEU A 202 36.45 -13.96 -8.67
CA LEU A 202 35.91 -12.65 -8.99
C LEU A 202 36.24 -11.60 -7.91
N ALA A 203 36.16 -11.98 -6.63
CA ALA A 203 36.52 -11.08 -5.53
C ALA A 203 37.99 -10.66 -5.51
N LYS A 204 38.92 -11.53 -5.95
CA LYS A 204 40.35 -11.21 -6.07
C LYS A 204 40.62 -10.14 -7.12
N ASN A 205 39.84 -10.14 -8.19
CA ASN A 205 40.02 -9.30 -9.37
C ASN A 205 38.95 -8.16 -9.42
N SER A 206 38.19 -7.99 -8.35
CA SER A 206 37.07 -7.05 -8.34
C SER A 206 37.56 -5.59 -8.40
N LEU A 207 36.86 -4.79 -9.20
CA LEU A 207 37.09 -3.36 -9.37
C LEU A 207 36.24 -2.55 -8.39
N CYS A 208 36.32 -2.89 -7.09
CA CYS A 208 35.61 -2.15 -6.05
C CYS A 208 36.01 -0.66 -6.06
N TYR A 209 35.03 0.24 -6.08
CA TYR A 209 35.28 1.67 -6.02
C TYR A 209 35.43 2.20 -4.59
N VAL A 210 34.86 1.49 -3.61
CA VAL A 210 34.78 1.93 -2.21
C VAL A 210 35.64 1.09 -1.28
N SER A 211 36.09 1.69 -0.16
CA SER A 211 36.77 0.95 0.91
C SER A 211 35.78 0.22 1.82
N VAL A 212 36.28 -0.79 2.57
CA VAL A 212 35.46 -1.58 3.52
C VAL A 212 34.74 -0.72 4.55
N ASP A 213 35.38 0.35 5.02
CA ASP A 213 34.86 1.24 6.07
C ASP A 213 34.04 2.41 5.51
N SER A 214 33.67 2.36 4.22
CA SER A 214 32.94 3.45 3.59
C SER A 214 31.49 3.52 4.06
N ILE A 215 30.93 4.75 4.05
CA ILE A 215 29.52 4.99 4.36
C ILE A 215 28.57 4.25 3.39
N GLN A 216 29.03 3.95 2.16
CA GLN A 216 28.29 3.20 1.16
C GLN A 216 28.06 1.75 1.60
N ILE A 217 29.04 1.14 2.28
CA ILE A 217 28.89 -0.21 2.84
C ILE A 217 27.81 -0.24 3.93
N HIS A 218 27.86 0.72 4.83
CA HIS A 218 26.84 0.85 5.87
C HIS A 218 25.44 1.05 5.28
N ASN A 219 25.33 1.94 4.30
CA ASN A 219 24.08 2.18 3.58
C ASN A 219 23.57 0.94 2.82
N LEU A 220 24.48 0.14 2.23
CA LEU A 220 24.14 -1.11 1.56
C LEU A 220 23.50 -2.10 2.54
N VAL A 221 24.08 -2.30 3.72
CA VAL A 221 23.54 -3.20 4.76
C VAL A 221 22.15 -2.74 5.19
N GLN A 222 21.97 -1.44 5.48
CA GLN A 222 20.67 -0.90 5.85
C GLN A 222 19.60 -1.11 4.77
N ILE A 223 19.96 -0.90 3.49
CA ILE A 223 19.01 -1.12 2.39
C ILE A 223 18.60 -2.58 2.28
N ILE A 224 19.53 -3.52 2.50
CA ILE A 224 19.22 -4.95 2.51
C ILE A 224 18.22 -5.29 3.62
N GLU A 225 18.41 -4.76 4.83
CA GLU A 225 17.48 -4.95 5.94
C GLU A 225 16.09 -4.40 5.60
N MET A 226 16.02 -3.21 4.99
CA MET A 226 14.77 -2.63 4.54
C MET A 226 14.09 -3.48 3.45
N ILE A 227 14.83 -4.00 2.46
CA ILE A 227 14.28 -4.89 1.42
C ILE A 227 13.68 -6.16 2.04
N LYS A 228 14.36 -6.78 3.01
CA LYS A 228 13.88 -7.96 3.73
C LYS A 228 12.61 -7.64 4.53
N PHE A 229 12.58 -6.52 5.23
CA PHE A 229 11.42 -6.05 5.96
C PHE A 229 10.20 -5.84 5.04
N TYR A 230 10.38 -5.11 3.92
CA TYR A 230 9.29 -4.90 2.96
C TYR A 230 8.79 -6.22 2.36
N LYS A 231 9.69 -7.17 2.07
CA LYS A 231 9.33 -8.50 1.58
C LYS A 231 8.40 -9.22 2.56
N GLN A 232 8.72 -9.19 3.85
CA GLN A 232 7.90 -9.81 4.91
C GLN A 232 6.54 -9.13 5.05
N GLU A 233 6.49 -7.80 5.05
CA GLU A 233 5.23 -7.05 5.16
C GLU A 233 4.32 -7.27 3.94
N ILE A 234 4.88 -7.32 2.73
CA ILE A 234 4.14 -7.64 1.51
C ILE A 234 3.51 -9.03 1.60
N GLU A 235 4.24 -10.05 2.08
CA GLU A 235 3.70 -11.39 2.24
C GLU A 235 2.60 -11.46 3.32
N LYS A 236 2.74 -10.74 4.42
CA LYS A 236 1.68 -10.64 5.44
C LYS A 236 0.38 -10.06 4.86
N ILE A 237 0.48 -9.00 4.05
CA ILE A 237 -0.71 -8.41 3.43
C ILE A 237 -1.30 -9.33 2.37
N LYS A 238 -0.49 -10.02 1.58
CA LYS A 238 -1.00 -11.03 0.62
C LYS A 238 -1.84 -12.10 1.32
N THR A 239 -1.36 -12.63 2.44
CA THR A 239 -2.12 -13.65 3.19
C THR A 239 -3.46 -13.11 3.70
N GLN A 240 -3.56 -11.83 4.03
CA GLN A 240 -4.81 -11.18 4.44
C GLN A 240 -5.76 -10.88 3.28
N LEU A 241 -5.27 -10.76 2.04
CA LEU A 241 -6.08 -10.50 0.85
C LEU A 241 -6.63 -11.77 0.18
N ILE A 242 -6.06 -12.94 0.48
CA ILE A 242 -6.45 -14.23 -0.11
C ILE A 242 -7.68 -14.84 0.58
N PHE A 243 -8.06 -14.36 1.77
CA PHE A 243 -9.28 -14.75 2.49
C PHE A 243 -10.41 -13.77 2.21
#